data_9cc4ea5df3464662f3d1cad9ca993f0f
#
_entry.id   9cc4ea5df3464662f3d1cad9ca993f0f
#
_cell.length_a   1.000
_cell.length_b   1.000
_cell.length_c   1.000
_cell.angle_alpha   90.00
_cell.angle_beta   90.00
_cell.angle_gamma   90.00
#
_symmetry.space_group_name_H-M   'P 1'
#
loop_
_entity.id
_entity.type
_entity.pdbx_description
1 polymer ?
#
loop_
_entity_poly.entity_id
_entity_poly.type
_entity_poly.pdbx_seq_one_letter_code
_entity_poly.pdbx_strand_id
1 'polypeptide(L)'
;MAAAIGAAPASALDKVVTIGSDGPGPAAYDKVYVHQMGPKKADRVLVVMPGTQGGAGDFTLLAEDLIDRVGGIQVWSIDRRSQALEDTSVFARALSGEITLQEMFDYYLGWTVNGGTPADHFGLLDADTVPFAREWGMRTALEDARKVVLAAGRKGREVILGGHSLGASLTAAYAAWDFNGKPGYEDVDGLVLIDGGLLGSFDAYDLAQAQQQIADLQTSNPFIDLLGIGFPEAAGLFAEVGGAYARLDGAAPATTIQNFPLLPDAFRPPFPVTNRALFGHAFDRDTSPEALGLLHVNAGALAATGDPRDWTDGGVTPIARLAETFGQEPSNATEWYFPKRLTIDTNGANQMKMNDVARFLGLRLKHTNQIDVPIYAFQT
;
A
#
# COMPACT_ATOMS: atom_id res chain seq x y z
N MET A 1 26.81 -12.97 -13.76
CA MET A 1 26.60 -11.94 -14.81
C MET A 1 25.66 -10.91 -14.22
N ALA A 2 26.15 -9.72 -13.90
CA ALA A 2 25.30 -8.63 -13.46
C ALA A 2 24.46 -8.20 -14.67
N ALA A 3 23.14 -8.35 -14.59
CA ALA A 3 22.25 -7.75 -15.55
C ALA A 3 22.36 -6.23 -15.37
N ALA A 4 22.80 -5.53 -16.42
CA ALA A 4 22.75 -4.09 -16.44
C ALA A 4 21.29 -3.68 -16.32
N ILE A 5 20.94 -2.98 -15.26
CA ILE A 5 19.66 -2.28 -15.12
C ILE A 5 19.64 -1.25 -16.25
N GLY A 6 18.91 -1.55 -17.29
CA GLY A 6 18.75 -0.61 -18.42
C GLY A 6 18.00 0.60 -17.91
N ALA A 7 18.62 1.79 -18.01
CA ALA A 7 17.91 3.03 -17.75
C ALA A 7 16.63 3.08 -18.59
N ALA A 8 15.49 3.36 -17.96
CA ALA A 8 14.22 3.50 -18.66
C ALA A 8 14.39 4.48 -19.84
N PRO A 9 13.80 4.18 -21.02
CA PRO A 9 13.96 5.05 -22.17
C PRO A 9 13.44 6.45 -21.82
N ALA A 10 14.15 7.49 -22.24
CA ALA A 10 13.86 8.92 -21.95
C ALA A 10 12.44 9.40 -22.33
N SER A 11 11.60 8.52 -22.88
CA SER A 11 10.19 8.73 -23.22
C SER A 11 9.19 8.03 -22.30
N ALA A 12 9.63 7.32 -21.26
CA ALA A 12 8.77 6.66 -20.30
C ALA A 12 8.14 7.67 -19.30
N LEU A 13 6.95 7.31 -18.78
CA LEU A 13 6.38 7.95 -17.60
C LEU A 13 6.92 7.21 -16.38
N ASP A 14 7.31 7.99 -15.40
CA ASP A 14 7.58 7.54 -14.04
C ASP A 14 7.34 8.76 -13.16
N LYS A 15 6.10 8.95 -12.73
CA LYS A 15 5.70 10.15 -12.00
C LYS A 15 4.43 9.94 -11.21
N VAL A 16 4.31 10.61 -10.10
CA VAL A 16 3.05 10.76 -9.39
C VAL A 16 2.29 11.98 -9.89
N VAL A 17 1.00 11.80 -10.09
CA VAL A 17 0.04 12.87 -10.41
C VAL A 17 -1.08 12.86 -9.38
N THR A 18 -1.67 14.04 -9.16
CA THR A 18 -2.82 14.19 -8.29
C THR A 18 -4.09 14.29 -9.14
N ILE A 19 -5.14 13.53 -8.78
CA ILE A 19 -6.46 13.60 -9.39
C ILE A 19 -7.45 14.08 -8.33
N GLY A 20 -8.19 15.14 -8.64
CA GLY A 20 -9.21 15.68 -7.74
C GLY A 20 -10.36 14.70 -7.53
N SER A 21 -10.74 14.49 -6.28
CA SER A 21 -11.86 13.62 -5.89
C SER A 21 -12.49 14.12 -4.60
N ASP A 22 -13.70 14.65 -4.71
CA ASP A 22 -14.47 15.12 -3.55
C ASP A 22 -14.73 14.00 -2.54
N GLY A 23 -14.70 14.31 -1.26
CA GLY A 23 -14.94 13.31 -0.23
C GLY A 23 -15.15 13.89 1.17
N PRO A 24 -15.25 13.03 2.18
CA PRO A 24 -15.34 13.48 3.56
C PRO A 24 -14.05 14.19 3.99
N GLY A 25 -14.20 15.38 4.60
CA GLY A 25 -13.10 16.15 5.15
C GLY A 25 -12.85 17.49 4.46
N PRO A 26 -11.78 18.19 4.86
CA PRO A 26 -11.36 19.43 4.22
C PRO A 26 -10.91 19.23 2.77
N ALA A 27 -11.07 20.24 1.93
CA ALA A 27 -10.70 20.22 0.51
C ALA A 27 -9.21 19.91 0.25
N ALA A 28 -8.35 20.09 1.25
CA ALA A 28 -6.94 19.69 1.15
C ALA A 28 -6.76 18.18 0.89
N TYR A 29 -7.74 17.37 1.28
CA TYR A 29 -7.75 15.90 1.11
C TYR A 29 -8.65 15.45 -0.05
N ASP A 30 -9.22 16.36 -0.85
CA ASP A 30 -10.04 16.05 -2.01
C ASP A 30 -9.18 15.68 -3.23
N LYS A 31 -8.33 14.67 -3.04
CA LYS A 31 -7.38 14.22 -4.04
C LYS A 31 -6.98 12.77 -3.80
N VAL A 32 -6.61 12.12 -4.87
CA VAL A 32 -5.97 10.80 -4.90
C VAL A 32 -4.67 10.91 -5.66
N TYR A 33 -3.65 10.24 -5.21
CA TYR A 33 -2.36 10.21 -5.88
C TYR A 33 -2.27 9.00 -6.78
N VAL A 34 -1.62 9.15 -7.92
CA VAL A 34 -1.50 8.08 -8.92
C VAL A 34 -0.08 8.04 -9.44
N HIS A 35 0.63 6.95 -9.18
CA HIS A 35 1.92 6.68 -9.79
C HIS A 35 1.70 6.13 -11.21
N GLN A 36 2.08 6.93 -12.21
CA GLN A 36 1.94 6.60 -13.62
C GLN A 36 3.27 6.10 -14.17
N MET A 37 3.30 4.84 -14.61
CA MET A 37 4.49 4.18 -15.13
C MET A 37 4.25 3.69 -16.57
N GLY A 38 5.32 3.69 -17.40
CA GLY A 38 5.31 3.13 -18.75
C GLY A 38 5.42 4.15 -19.88
N PRO A 39 5.19 3.77 -21.15
CA PRO A 39 5.40 4.64 -22.29
C PRO A 39 4.43 5.81 -22.31
N LYS A 40 4.87 7.00 -22.75
CA LYS A 40 4.00 8.19 -22.85
C LYS A 40 2.79 8.00 -23.74
N LYS A 41 2.90 7.12 -24.74
CA LYS A 41 1.81 6.72 -25.61
C LYS A 41 1.50 5.25 -25.33
N ALA A 42 0.29 4.98 -24.88
CA ALA A 42 -0.21 3.65 -24.62
C ALA A 42 -1.70 3.60 -25.00
N ASP A 43 -2.10 2.48 -25.55
CA ASP A 43 -3.49 2.22 -25.92
C ASP A 43 -4.26 1.58 -24.76
N ARG A 44 -3.54 1.06 -23.76
CA ARG A 44 -4.09 0.39 -22.60
C ARG A 44 -3.52 0.96 -21.31
N VAL A 45 -4.34 0.96 -20.26
CA VAL A 45 -3.94 1.33 -18.90
C VAL A 45 -4.43 0.27 -17.95
N LEU A 46 -3.51 -0.33 -17.21
CA LEU A 46 -3.83 -1.13 -16.02
C LEU A 46 -3.84 -0.20 -14.82
N VAL A 47 -5.02 0.07 -14.26
CA VAL A 47 -5.19 0.80 -13.00
C VAL A 47 -5.20 -0.22 -11.88
N VAL A 48 -4.34 -0.06 -10.86
CA VAL A 48 -4.19 -1.01 -9.76
C VAL A 48 -4.38 -0.37 -8.40
N MET A 49 -5.03 -1.11 -7.51
CA MET A 49 -5.28 -0.73 -6.12
C MET A 49 -4.47 -1.63 -5.18
N PRO A 50 -3.72 -1.06 -4.22
CA PRO A 50 -2.93 -1.82 -3.27
C PRO A 50 -3.78 -2.51 -2.20
N GLY A 51 -3.15 -3.46 -1.52
CA GLY A 51 -3.69 -4.18 -0.39
C GLY A 51 -3.88 -3.33 0.87
N THR A 52 -4.10 -4.00 1.99
CA THR A 52 -4.17 -3.35 3.31
C THR A 52 -2.80 -2.77 3.64
N GLN A 53 -2.76 -1.50 4.02
CA GLN A 53 -1.53 -0.73 4.31
C GLN A 53 -0.49 -0.73 3.18
N GLY A 54 -0.88 -1.12 1.95
CA GLY A 54 -0.05 -0.97 0.77
C GLY A 54 -0.23 0.41 0.12
N GLY A 55 0.86 0.95 -0.38
CA GLY A 55 0.91 2.17 -1.19
C GLY A 55 1.07 1.89 -2.69
N ALA A 56 1.13 2.94 -3.49
CA ALA A 56 1.31 2.79 -4.94
C ALA A 56 2.63 2.12 -5.32
N GLY A 57 3.65 2.22 -4.47
CA GLY A 57 4.95 1.58 -4.64
C GLY A 57 4.91 0.05 -4.70
N ASP A 58 3.90 -0.60 -4.10
CA ASP A 58 3.70 -2.06 -4.15
C ASP A 58 3.69 -2.62 -5.58
N PHE A 59 3.25 -1.82 -6.54
CA PHE A 59 3.14 -2.26 -7.92
C PHE A 59 4.32 -1.84 -8.80
N THR A 60 5.35 -1.19 -8.27
CA THR A 60 6.49 -0.71 -9.07
C THR A 60 7.18 -1.87 -9.80
N LEU A 61 7.52 -2.94 -9.08
CA LEU A 61 8.20 -4.10 -9.67
C LEU A 61 7.33 -4.85 -10.67
N LEU A 62 6.03 -5.00 -10.38
CA LEU A 62 5.08 -5.58 -11.32
C LEU A 62 4.95 -4.71 -12.58
N ALA A 63 4.91 -3.40 -12.41
CA ALA A 63 4.79 -2.46 -13.52
C ALA A 63 6.00 -2.52 -14.44
N GLU A 64 7.22 -2.54 -13.90
CA GLU A 64 8.46 -2.68 -14.65
C GLU A 64 8.43 -3.97 -15.50
N ASP A 65 8.18 -5.12 -14.84
CA ASP A 65 8.15 -6.42 -15.50
C ASP A 65 7.03 -6.52 -16.57
N LEU A 66 5.87 -5.90 -16.31
CA LEU A 66 4.74 -5.91 -17.23
C LEU A 66 5.00 -5.03 -18.46
N ILE A 67 5.51 -3.81 -18.23
CA ILE A 67 5.81 -2.84 -19.31
C ILE A 67 6.88 -3.39 -20.26
N ASP A 68 7.89 -4.06 -19.71
CA ASP A 68 8.96 -4.67 -20.51
C ASP A 68 8.46 -5.83 -21.38
N ARG A 69 7.45 -6.58 -20.92
CA ARG A 69 6.93 -7.77 -21.60
C ARG A 69 5.74 -7.48 -22.50
N VAL A 70 4.94 -6.47 -22.15
CA VAL A 70 3.68 -6.13 -22.85
C VAL A 70 3.78 -4.72 -23.39
N GLY A 71 4.10 -4.57 -24.65
CA GLY A 71 4.16 -3.25 -25.28
C GLY A 71 2.82 -2.52 -25.27
N GLY A 72 2.87 -1.17 -25.26
CA GLY A 72 1.68 -0.32 -25.39
C GLY A 72 0.78 -0.27 -24.14
N ILE A 73 1.28 -0.63 -22.98
CA ILE A 73 0.56 -0.55 -21.70
C ILE A 73 1.19 0.47 -20.76
N GLN A 74 0.37 1.19 -20.00
CA GLN A 74 0.76 1.94 -18.79
C GLN A 74 0.21 1.22 -17.56
N VAL A 75 0.91 1.35 -16.44
CA VAL A 75 0.41 0.96 -15.12
C VAL A 75 0.20 2.23 -14.30
N TRP A 76 -1.00 2.40 -13.77
CA TRP A 76 -1.39 3.49 -12.90
C TRP A 76 -1.72 2.95 -11.52
N SER A 77 -0.80 3.06 -10.59
CA SER A 77 -0.99 2.60 -9.21
C SER A 77 -1.58 3.72 -8.35
N ILE A 78 -2.62 3.40 -7.59
CA ILE A 78 -3.35 4.36 -6.76
C ILE A 78 -2.79 4.37 -5.35
N ASP A 79 -2.45 5.57 -4.85
CA ASP A 79 -2.36 5.84 -3.42
C ASP A 79 -3.68 6.44 -2.93
N ARG A 80 -4.17 5.95 -1.80
CA ARG A 80 -5.39 6.47 -1.20
C ARG A 80 -5.17 7.90 -0.71
N ARG A 81 -6.26 8.61 -0.46
CA ARG A 81 -6.24 10.00 0.04
C ARG A 81 -5.52 10.16 1.38
N SER A 82 -5.40 9.10 2.18
CA SER A 82 -4.61 9.02 3.42
C SER A 82 -3.12 9.36 3.22
N GLN A 83 -2.58 9.15 2.02
CA GLN A 83 -1.23 9.61 1.63
C GLN A 83 -1.00 11.10 1.96
N ALA A 84 -2.03 11.93 1.87
CA ALA A 84 -1.93 13.36 2.21
C ALA A 84 -1.64 13.64 3.69
N LEU A 85 -1.73 12.64 4.55
CA LEU A 85 -1.41 12.72 5.98
C LEU A 85 0.05 12.32 6.27
N GLU A 86 0.74 11.71 5.31
CA GLU A 86 2.08 11.19 5.48
C GLU A 86 3.14 12.26 5.29
N ASP A 87 4.13 12.27 6.14
CA ASP A 87 5.32 13.11 5.99
C ASP A 87 6.50 12.25 5.51
N THR A 88 6.67 12.14 4.22
CA THR A 88 7.76 11.40 3.57
C THR A 88 8.98 12.27 3.23
N SER A 89 8.95 13.57 3.58
CA SER A 89 9.90 14.60 3.14
C SER A 89 11.36 14.28 3.47
N VAL A 90 11.62 13.60 4.58
CA VAL A 90 12.99 13.32 5.04
C VAL A 90 13.59 12.09 4.33
N PHE A 91 12.77 11.18 3.80
CA PHE A 91 13.28 10.07 2.98
C PHE A 91 13.98 10.55 1.72
N ALA A 92 13.39 11.50 1.00
CA ALA A 92 14.02 12.08 -0.21
C ALA A 92 15.39 12.70 0.09
N ARG A 93 15.53 13.35 1.23
CA ARG A 93 16.80 13.96 1.66
C ARG A 93 17.86 12.91 1.99
N ALA A 94 17.47 11.81 2.62
CA ALA A 94 18.39 10.69 2.88
C ALA A 94 18.80 9.99 1.58
N LEU A 95 17.85 9.74 0.67
CA LEU A 95 18.10 9.11 -0.63
C LEU A 95 19.04 9.96 -1.52
N SER A 96 18.95 11.29 -1.43
CA SER A 96 19.85 12.21 -2.16
C SER A 96 21.22 12.39 -1.49
N GLY A 97 21.41 11.83 -0.27
CA GLY A 97 22.63 12.02 0.51
C GLY A 97 22.76 13.42 1.15
N GLU A 98 21.69 14.19 1.22
CA GLU A 98 21.66 15.48 1.92
C GLU A 98 21.80 15.31 3.43
N ILE A 99 21.22 14.23 3.96
CA ILE A 99 21.33 13.83 5.35
C ILE A 99 21.78 12.36 5.46
N THR A 100 22.25 11.99 6.63
CA THR A 100 22.62 10.60 6.94
C THR A 100 21.40 9.74 7.24
N LEU A 101 21.56 8.41 7.13
CA LEU A 101 20.54 7.45 7.58
C LEU A 101 20.23 7.59 9.06
N GLN A 102 21.21 7.93 9.89
CA GLN A 102 20.99 8.15 11.32
C GLN A 102 20.12 9.38 11.58
N GLU A 103 20.35 10.50 10.88
CA GLU A 103 19.51 11.70 10.99
C GLU A 103 18.08 11.41 10.53
N MET A 104 17.88 10.64 9.46
CA MET A 104 16.56 10.18 9.02
C MET A 104 15.90 9.30 10.09
N PHE A 105 16.63 8.33 10.64
CA PHE A 105 16.12 7.46 11.73
C PHE A 105 15.73 8.30 12.96
N ASP A 106 16.58 9.23 13.37
CA ASP A 106 16.31 10.08 14.54
C ASP A 106 15.09 10.95 14.31
N TYR A 107 14.89 11.46 13.11
CA TYR A 107 13.70 12.21 12.74
C TYR A 107 12.41 11.40 12.86
N TYR A 108 12.36 10.20 12.30
CA TYR A 108 11.13 9.40 12.26
C TYR A 108 10.88 8.58 13.53
N LEU A 109 11.90 7.95 14.09
CA LEU A 109 11.79 6.94 15.14
C LEU A 109 12.62 7.23 16.36
N GLY A 110 13.87 7.68 16.21
CA GLY A 110 14.84 7.79 17.32
C GLY A 110 14.39 8.73 18.45
N TRP A 111 13.67 9.79 18.13
CA TRP A 111 13.14 10.76 19.09
C TRP A 111 12.17 10.13 20.10
N THR A 112 11.49 9.05 19.76
CA THR A 112 10.55 8.35 20.65
C THR A 112 11.25 7.77 21.88
N VAL A 113 12.57 7.55 21.81
CA VAL A 113 13.41 7.03 22.88
C VAL A 113 14.34 8.12 23.43
N ASN A 114 14.92 8.91 22.55
CA ASN A 114 15.95 9.89 22.90
C ASN A 114 15.34 11.24 23.30
N GLY A 115 14.05 11.44 23.06
CA GLY A 115 13.41 12.75 23.16
C GLY A 115 13.81 13.67 22.00
N GLY A 116 13.24 14.86 21.97
CA GLY A 116 13.49 15.88 20.96
C GLY A 116 12.53 17.05 21.12
N THR A 117 12.73 18.12 20.36
CA THR A 117 11.74 19.18 20.28
C THR A 117 10.78 18.89 19.12
N PRO A 118 9.48 19.20 19.23
CA PRO A 118 8.50 18.92 18.15
C PRO A 118 8.87 19.54 16.79
N ALA A 119 9.75 20.52 16.76
CA ALA A 119 10.21 21.14 15.52
C ALA A 119 11.29 20.33 14.79
N ASP A 120 11.95 19.39 15.48
CA ASP A 120 13.13 18.69 14.99
C ASP A 120 12.86 17.24 14.59
N HIS A 121 11.62 16.78 14.75
CA HIS A 121 11.27 15.37 14.47
C HIS A 121 9.85 15.22 13.91
N PHE A 122 9.57 14.05 13.37
CA PHE A 122 8.26 13.63 12.92
C PHE A 122 7.23 13.75 14.06
N GLY A 123 6.08 14.34 13.76
CA GLY A 123 4.97 14.46 14.70
C GLY A 123 3.95 13.34 14.47
N LEU A 124 3.64 12.56 15.53
CA LEU A 124 2.55 11.60 15.47
C LEU A 124 1.23 12.31 15.16
N LEU A 125 0.42 11.69 14.32
CA LEU A 125 -0.89 12.23 13.95
C LEU A 125 -1.85 12.18 15.13
N ASP A 126 -2.34 13.35 15.55
CA ASP A 126 -3.45 13.42 16.50
C ASP A 126 -4.77 13.07 15.76
N ALA A 127 -5.32 11.91 16.09
CA ALA A 127 -6.54 11.39 15.48
C ALA A 127 -7.76 12.33 15.64
N ASP A 128 -7.77 13.19 16.66
CA ASP A 128 -8.84 14.16 16.90
C ASP A 128 -8.79 15.34 15.91
N THR A 129 -7.68 15.52 15.21
CA THR A 129 -7.55 16.53 14.15
C THR A 129 -8.11 16.05 12.80
N VAL A 130 -8.35 14.75 12.65
CA VAL A 130 -8.81 14.11 11.41
C VAL A 130 -10.07 13.25 11.61
N PRO A 131 -11.11 13.74 12.31
CA PRO A 131 -12.31 12.95 12.60
C PRO A 131 -13.05 12.48 11.34
N PHE A 132 -12.92 13.22 10.24
CA PHE A 132 -13.51 12.90 8.94
C PHE A 132 -12.93 11.59 8.33
N ALA A 133 -11.75 11.15 8.74
CA ALA A 133 -11.16 9.89 8.27
C ALA A 133 -11.98 8.65 8.73
N ARG A 134 -12.84 8.79 9.73
CA ARG A 134 -13.80 7.75 10.13
C ARG A 134 -14.85 7.46 9.02
N GLU A 135 -14.96 8.32 8.02
CA GLU A 135 -15.83 8.14 6.86
C GLU A 135 -15.09 7.67 5.60
N TRP A 136 -13.76 7.50 5.67
CA TRP A 136 -12.94 6.99 4.55
C TRP A 136 -13.09 5.47 4.41
N GLY A 137 -14.27 5.06 3.97
CA GLY A 137 -14.63 3.67 3.73
C GLY A 137 -14.62 3.29 2.24
N MET A 138 -15.26 2.15 1.95
CA MET A 138 -15.33 1.60 0.60
C MET A 138 -15.92 2.60 -0.40
N ARG A 139 -16.99 3.33 -0.03
CA ARG A 139 -17.60 4.32 -0.91
C ARG A 139 -16.57 5.36 -1.36
N THR A 140 -15.82 5.93 -0.43
CA THR A 140 -14.80 6.95 -0.72
C THR A 140 -13.71 6.35 -1.62
N ALA A 141 -13.20 5.16 -1.27
CA ALA A 141 -12.16 4.49 -2.04
C ALA A 141 -12.60 4.18 -3.48
N LEU A 142 -13.85 3.75 -3.69
CA LEU A 142 -14.36 3.44 -5.02
C LEU A 142 -14.70 4.69 -5.83
N GLU A 143 -15.20 5.77 -5.21
CA GLU A 143 -15.40 7.05 -5.86
C GLU A 143 -14.06 7.67 -6.31
N ASP A 144 -13.01 7.55 -5.49
CA ASP A 144 -11.64 7.93 -5.84
C ASP A 144 -11.10 7.10 -7.01
N ALA A 145 -11.19 5.77 -6.91
CA ALA A 145 -10.76 4.88 -7.98
C ALA A 145 -11.48 5.18 -9.30
N ARG A 146 -12.77 5.53 -9.25
CA ARG A 146 -13.53 5.91 -10.44
C ARG A 146 -12.98 7.15 -11.13
N LYS A 147 -12.56 8.17 -10.37
CA LYS A 147 -11.92 9.36 -10.96
C LYS A 147 -10.65 8.98 -11.71
N VAL A 148 -9.88 8.02 -11.19
CA VAL A 148 -8.67 7.52 -11.84
C VAL A 148 -8.99 6.70 -13.07
N VAL A 149 -9.94 5.76 -12.99
CA VAL A 149 -10.41 4.92 -14.13
C VAL A 149 -10.90 5.81 -15.29
N LEU A 150 -11.77 6.79 -15.00
CA LEU A 150 -12.26 7.71 -16.01
C LEU A 150 -11.15 8.60 -16.60
N ALA A 151 -10.14 8.96 -15.82
CA ALA A 151 -8.98 9.68 -16.33
C ALA A 151 -8.08 8.77 -17.18
N ALA A 152 -7.94 7.50 -16.81
CA ALA A 152 -7.20 6.49 -17.58
C ALA A 152 -7.85 6.23 -18.95
N GLY A 153 -9.16 6.15 -19.03
CA GLY A 153 -9.91 5.90 -20.27
C GLY A 153 -9.97 7.08 -21.26
N ARG A 154 -9.44 8.25 -20.87
CA ARG A 154 -9.41 9.40 -21.80
C ARG A 154 -8.67 9.06 -23.09
N LYS A 155 -9.12 9.62 -24.20
CA LYS A 155 -8.60 9.40 -25.55
C LYS A 155 -8.90 7.99 -26.10
N GLY A 156 -9.89 7.29 -25.56
CA GLY A 156 -10.32 5.98 -26.03
C GLY A 156 -9.36 4.86 -25.70
N ARG A 157 -8.60 4.97 -24.62
CA ARG A 157 -7.73 3.89 -24.13
C ARG A 157 -8.58 2.80 -23.47
N GLU A 158 -8.17 1.56 -23.66
CA GLU A 158 -8.69 0.43 -22.89
C GLU A 158 -8.22 0.53 -21.42
N VAL A 159 -9.15 0.33 -20.49
CA VAL A 159 -8.86 0.38 -19.04
C VAL A 159 -9.11 -0.97 -18.41
N ILE A 160 -8.08 -1.53 -17.84
CA ILE A 160 -8.17 -2.72 -16.99
C ILE A 160 -8.05 -2.26 -15.55
N LEU A 161 -9.00 -2.63 -14.71
CA LEU A 161 -8.93 -2.35 -13.27
C LEU A 161 -8.46 -3.60 -12.55
N GLY A 162 -7.49 -3.45 -11.66
CA GLY A 162 -6.97 -4.56 -10.89
C GLY A 162 -6.58 -4.17 -9.48
N GLY A 163 -6.14 -5.17 -8.72
CA GLY A 163 -5.62 -4.95 -7.39
C GLY A 163 -5.11 -6.23 -6.75
N HIS A 164 -4.36 -6.05 -5.68
CA HIS A 164 -3.81 -7.12 -4.86
C HIS A 164 -4.50 -7.16 -3.49
N SER A 165 -4.78 -8.35 -2.96
CA SER A 165 -5.36 -8.55 -1.63
C SER A 165 -6.66 -7.74 -1.46
N LEU A 166 -6.72 -6.80 -0.49
CA LEU A 166 -7.82 -5.85 -0.34
C LEU A 166 -8.12 -5.09 -1.64
N GLY A 167 -7.10 -4.70 -2.40
CA GLY A 167 -7.28 -4.03 -3.70
C GLY A 167 -8.02 -4.88 -4.71
N ALA A 168 -7.83 -6.20 -4.71
CA ALA A 168 -8.63 -7.12 -5.53
C ALA A 168 -10.09 -7.15 -5.06
N SER A 169 -10.33 -7.10 -3.74
CA SER A 169 -11.67 -6.99 -3.17
C SER A 169 -12.37 -5.69 -3.55
N LEU A 170 -11.65 -4.57 -3.54
CA LEU A 170 -12.14 -3.29 -4.02
C LEU A 170 -12.41 -3.30 -5.54
N THR A 171 -11.59 -3.99 -6.32
CA THR A 171 -11.81 -4.20 -7.76
C THR A 171 -13.13 -4.93 -8.03
N ALA A 172 -13.38 -6.03 -7.30
CA ALA A 172 -14.63 -6.76 -7.39
C ALA A 172 -15.84 -5.91 -6.94
N ALA A 173 -15.69 -5.17 -5.83
CA ALA A 173 -16.71 -4.26 -5.34
C ALA A 173 -16.98 -3.12 -6.34
N TYR A 174 -15.96 -2.55 -6.97
CA TYR A 174 -16.07 -1.51 -7.99
C TYR A 174 -16.94 -1.97 -9.15
N ALA A 175 -16.67 -3.16 -9.68
CA ALA A 175 -17.44 -3.70 -10.79
C ALA A 175 -18.93 -3.86 -10.46
N ALA A 176 -19.24 -4.28 -9.22
CA ALA A 176 -20.62 -4.44 -8.74
C ALA A 176 -21.27 -3.14 -8.25
N TRP A 177 -20.50 -2.06 -8.12
CA TRP A 177 -20.96 -0.81 -7.49
C TRP A 177 -21.94 -0.03 -8.37
N ASP A 178 -22.97 0.52 -7.74
CA ASP A 178 -23.89 1.46 -8.38
C ASP A 178 -23.43 2.91 -8.20
N PHE A 179 -22.81 3.46 -9.20
CA PHE A 179 -22.43 4.88 -9.26
C PHE A 179 -23.58 5.75 -9.74
N ASN A 180 -24.63 5.88 -8.91
CA ASN A 180 -25.85 6.65 -9.19
C ASN A 180 -26.57 6.19 -10.48
N GLY A 181 -26.81 4.90 -10.58
CA GLY A 181 -27.51 4.26 -11.70
C GLY A 181 -26.60 3.78 -12.81
N LYS A 182 -25.28 3.99 -12.71
CA LYS A 182 -24.28 3.46 -13.63
C LYS A 182 -23.48 2.35 -12.96
N PRO A 183 -23.47 1.12 -13.50
CA PRO A 183 -22.64 0.03 -12.99
C PRO A 183 -21.14 0.32 -13.18
N GLY A 184 -20.32 -0.02 -12.16
CA GLY A 184 -18.87 0.21 -12.24
C GLY A 184 -18.18 -0.59 -13.34
N TYR A 185 -18.65 -1.82 -13.63
CA TYR A 185 -18.07 -2.65 -14.69
C TYR A 185 -18.15 -2.01 -16.08
N GLU A 186 -19.10 -1.10 -16.33
CA GLU A 186 -19.22 -0.37 -17.61
C GLU A 186 -18.12 0.69 -17.82
N ASP A 187 -17.34 1.03 -16.79
CA ASP A 187 -16.25 1.99 -16.89
C ASP A 187 -14.90 1.34 -17.28
N VAL A 188 -14.84 -0.01 -17.39
CA VAL A 188 -13.62 -0.79 -17.59
C VAL A 188 -13.77 -1.87 -18.67
N ASP A 189 -12.68 -2.27 -19.31
CA ASP A 189 -12.63 -3.30 -20.34
C ASP A 189 -12.25 -4.68 -19.77
N GLY A 190 -11.83 -4.76 -18.53
CA GLY A 190 -11.48 -6.01 -17.85
C GLY A 190 -11.09 -5.81 -16.40
N LEU A 191 -11.02 -6.91 -15.65
CA LEU A 191 -10.64 -6.96 -14.24
C LEU A 191 -9.47 -7.91 -14.02
N VAL A 192 -8.56 -7.52 -13.08
CA VAL A 192 -7.45 -8.37 -12.62
C VAL A 192 -7.49 -8.46 -11.09
N LEU A 193 -7.71 -9.68 -10.58
CA LEU A 193 -7.76 -9.97 -9.15
C LEU A 193 -6.52 -10.78 -8.76
N ILE A 194 -5.64 -10.17 -7.97
CA ILE A 194 -4.39 -10.79 -7.54
C ILE A 194 -4.51 -11.11 -6.05
N ASP A 195 -4.53 -12.40 -5.73
CA ASP A 195 -4.49 -12.94 -4.38
C ASP A 195 -5.51 -12.31 -3.41
N GLY A 196 -6.75 -12.15 -3.90
CA GLY A 196 -7.82 -11.50 -3.15
C GLY A 196 -9.13 -11.49 -3.90
N GLY A 197 -10.10 -10.85 -3.32
CA GLY A 197 -11.46 -10.75 -3.83
C GLY A 197 -12.45 -10.63 -2.67
N LEU A 198 -13.74 -10.62 -2.99
CA LEU A 198 -14.81 -10.81 -2.03
C LEU A 198 -15.24 -12.28 -2.02
N LEU A 199 -16.44 -12.62 -1.52
CA LEU A 199 -16.96 -13.99 -1.48
C LEU A 199 -16.14 -14.94 -0.59
N GLY A 200 -15.83 -14.49 0.63
CA GLY A 200 -15.16 -15.29 1.65
C GLY A 200 -13.72 -14.88 1.95
N SER A 201 -13.22 -13.84 1.28
CA SER A 201 -11.88 -13.30 1.59
C SER A 201 -11.81 -12.58 2.93
N PHE A 202 -12.96 -12.16 3.48
CA PHE A 202 -13.08 -11.48 4.77
C PHE A 202 -14.13 -12.15 5.63
N ASP A 203 -14.04 -11.98 6.95
CA ASP A 203 -15.04 -12.46 7.88
C ASP A 203 -16.38 -11.76 7.62
N ALA A 204 -17.42 -12.56 7.42
CA ALA A 204 -18.78 -12.04 7.35
C ALA A 204 -19.32 -11.86 8.77
N TYR A 205 -19.95 -10.73 9.03
CA TYR A 205 -20.59 -10.47 10.31
C TYR A 205 -22.06 -10.06 10.16
N ASP A 206 -22.79 -10.16 11.25
CA ASP A 206 -24.18 -9.77 11.30
C ASP A 206 -24.36 -8.24 11.48
N LEU A 207 -25.61 -7.80 11.44
CA LEU A 207 -25.93 -6.38 11.56
C LEU A 207 -25.54 -5.80 12.93
N ALA A 208 -25.65 -6.58 14.01
CA ALA A 208 -25.33 -6.10 15.35
C ALA A 208 -23.79 -5.88 15.49
N GLN A 209 -23.00 -6.78 14.94
CA GLN A 209 -21.54 -6.65 14.90
C GLN A 209 -21.12 -5.43 14.07
N ALA A 210 -21.73 -5.22 12.89
CA ALA A 210 -21.46 -4.04 12.06
C ALA A 210 -21.82 -2.73 12.78
N GLN A 211 -22.97 -2.68 13.47
CA GLN A 211 -23.39 -1.54 14.27
C GLN A 211 -22.43 -1.24 15.40
N GLN A 212 -21.95 -2.28 16.11
CA GLN A 212 -20.98 -2.14 17.18
C GLN A 212 -19.65 -1.59 16.65
N GLN A 213 -19.11 -2.13 15.56
CA GLN A 213 -17.84 -1.67 15.00
C GLN A 213 -17.92 -0.20 14.51
N ILE A 214 -19.06 0.22 13.93
CA ILE A 214 -19.27 1.63 13.57
C ILE A 214 -19.36 2.51 14.81
N ALA A 215 -20.00 2.05 15.89
CA ALA A 215 -20.06 2.81 17.14
C ALA A 215 -18.68 2.96 17.78
N ASP A 216 -17.90 1.87 17.83
CA ASP A 216 -16.53 1.89 18.37
C ASP A 216 -15.61 2.80 17.56
N LEU A 217 -15.80 2.85 16.22
CA LEU A 217 -15.04 3.73 15.35
C LEU A 217 -15.24 5.21 15.67
N GLN A 218 -16.42 5.62 16.18
CA GLN A 218 -16.69 7.03 16.50
C GLN A 218 -15.80 7.56 17.64
N THR A 219 -15.32 6.69 18.52
CA THR A 219 -14.56 7.05 19.71
C THR A 219 -13.10 6.55 19.68
N SER A 220 -12.73 5.78 18.66
CA SER A 220 -11.38 5.24 18.51
C SER A 220 -10.59 5.99 17.42
N ASN A 221 -9.27 5.74 17.39
CA ASN A 221 -8.42 6.17 16.28
C ASN A 221 -9.00 5.65 14.95
N PRO A 222 -9.17 6.50 13.91
CA PRO A 222 -9.75 6.09 12.62
C PRO A 222 -8.87 5.12 11.82
N PHE A 223 -7.61 4.97 12.18
CA PHE A 223 -6.63 4.14 11.46
C PHE A 223 -6.28 2.86 12.19
N ILE A 224 -5.87 1.85 11.44
CA ILE A 224 -5.40 0.57 12.00
C ILE A 224 -3.99 0.78 12.57
N ASP A 225 -3.77 0.29 13.78
CA ASP A 225 -2.46 0.09 14.36
C ASP A 225 -2.07 -1.38 14.17
N LEU A 226 -1.36 -1.68 13.08
CA LEU A 226 -1.03 -3.05 12.70
C LEU A 226 -0.07 -3.71 13.70
N LEU A 227 0.89 -2.95 14.22
CA LEU A 227 1.86 -3.48 15.18
C LEU A 227 1.36 -3.50 16.63
N GLY A 228 0.23 -2.84 16.91
CA GLY A 228 -0.36 -2.79 18.25
C GLY A 228 0.50 -2.03 19.28
N ILE A 229 1.33 -1.10 18.83
CA ILE A 229 2.26 -0.34 19.69
C ILE A 229 1.80 1.08 19.99
N GLY A 230 0.59 1.42 19.60
CA GLY A 230 -0.07 2.68 19.95
C GLY A 230 -0.10 3.74 18.87
N PHE A 231 0.59 3.54 17.74
CA PHE A 231 0.55 4.51 16.63
C PHE A 231 0.36 3.82 15.27
N PRO A 232 -0.64 4.25 14.48
CA PRO A 232 -1.00 3.65 13.20
C PRO A 232 0.14 3.64 12.19
N GLU A 233 0.94 4.71 12.16
CA GLU A 233 2.04 4.92 11.23
C GLU A 233 3.25 4.01 11.45
N ALA A 234 3.35 3.35 12.60
CA ALA A 234 4.54 2.60 12.98
C ALA A 234 4.92 1.52 11.96
N ALA A 235 3.96 0.75 11.46
CA ALA A 235 4.24 -0.32 10.50
C ALA A 235 4.87 0.25 9.21
N GLY A 236 4.29 1.32 8.67
CA GLY A 236 4.83 2.01 7.51
C GLY A 236 6.21 2.60 7.77
N LEU A 237 6.38 3.33 8.87
CA LEU A 237 7.66 3.94 9.24
C LEU A 237 8.78 2.91 9.39
N PHE A 238 8.53 1.79 10.08
CA PHE A 238 9.54 0.73 10.20
C PHE A 238 9.91 0.13 8.84
N ALA A 239 8.92 -0.11 7.98
CA ALA A 239 9.15 -0.64 6.65
C ALA A 239 9.96 0.33 5.76
N GLU A 240 9.57 1.61 5.73
CA GLU A 240 10.25 2.65 4.94
C GLU A 240 11.67 2.91 5.42
N VAL A 241 11.87 3.05 6.74
CA VAL A 241 13.20 3.23 7.33
C VAL A 241 14.06 1.99 7.07
N GLY A 242 13.52 0.79 7.27
CA GLY A 242 14.22 -0.47 6.99
C GLY A 242 14.63 -0.59 5.52
N GLY A 243 13.74 -0.24 4.59
CA GLY A 243 14.01 -0.20 3.16
C GLY A 243 15.12 0.77 2.79
N ALA A 244 15.10 1.98 3.32
CA ALA A 244 16.15 2.97 3.11
C ALA A 244 17.53 2.50 3.60
N TYR A 245 17.60 1.90 4.79
CA TYR A 245 18.84 1.29 5.30
C TYR A 245 19.30 0.12 4.44
N ALA A 246 18.40 -0.77 4.05
CA ALA A 246 18.74 -1.91 3.20
C ALA A 246 19.26 -1.48 1.82
N ARG A 247 18.72 -0.39 1.28
CA ARG A 247 19.09 0.18 -0.03
C ARG A 247 20.42 0.93 0.01
N LEU A 248 20.60 1.84 0.98
CA LEU A 248 21.72 2.78 1.00
C LEU A 248 22.94 2.25 1.73
N ASP A 249 22.77 1.38 2.72
CA ASP A 249 23.85 0.80 3.52
C ASP A 249 23.54 -0.65 3.91
N GLY A 250 23.10 -1.44 2.94
CA GLY A 250 22.57 -2.78 3.15
C GLY A 250 23.56 -3.76 3.77
N ALA A 251 24.87 -3.59 3.55
CA ALA A 251 25.91 -4.47 4.07
C ALA A 251 26.38 -4.11 5.50
N ALA A 252 26.04 -2.92 6.00
CA ALA A 252 26.40 -2.53 7.36
C ALA A 252 25.58 -3.28 8.41
N PRO A 253 26.09 -3.40 9.66
CA PRO A 253 25.35 -3.98 10.78
C PRO A 253 24.05 -3.20 11.06
N ALA A 254 22.95 -3.90 11.24
CA ALA A 254 21.62 -3.30 11.50
C ALA A 254 21.44 -2.79 12.95
N THR A 255 22.51 -2.38 13.61
CA THR A 255 22.51 -2.06 15.05
C THR A 255 21.49 -0.99 15.45
N THR A 256 21.28 0.02 14.61
CA THR A 256 20.33 1.11 14.87
C THR A 256 18.91 0.58 14.95
N ILE A 257 18.44 -0.16 13.95
CA ILE A 257 17.05 -0.64 13.88
C ILE A 257 16.89 -1.90 14.73
N GLN A 258 17.82 -2.88 14.63
CA GLN A 258 17.71 -4.15 15.36
C GLN A 258 17.68 -3.97 16.88
N ASN A 259 18.37 -2.96 17.41
CA ASN A 259 18.43 -2.67 18.84
C ASN A 259 17.40 -1.62 19.29
N PHE A 260 16.58 -1.12 18.38
CA PHE A 260 15.60 -0.11 18.72
C PHE A 260 14.51 -0.69 19.63
N PRO A 261 14.24 -0.10 20.80
CA PRO A 261 13.37 -0.70 21.82
C PRO A 261 11.93 -0.96 21.35
N LEU A 262 11.42 -0.14 20.42
CA LEU A 262 10.06 -0.26 19.92
C LEU A 262 9.93 -1.21 18.71
N LEU A 263 11.03 -1.75 18.17
CA LEU A 263 10.95 -2.80 17.16
C LEU A 263 10.38 -4.07 17.83
N PRO A 264 9.22 -4.60 17.37
CA PRO A 264 8.67 -5.80 17.96
C PRO A 264 9.63 -7.00 17.86
N ASP A 265 9.66 -7.84 18.88
CA ASP A 265 10.60 -8.99 18.95
C ASP A 265 10.48 -9.94 17.76
N ALA A 266 9.29 -10.08 17.20
CA ALA A 266 9.06 -10.93 16.02
C ALA A 266 9.88 -10.51 14.78
N PHE A 267 10.27 -9.24 14.68
CA PHE A 267 11.13 -8.72 13.60
C PHE A 267 12.62 -8.72 13.94
N ARG A 268 12.97 -9.22 15.10
CA ARG A 268 14.34 -9.15 15.64
C ARG A 268 15.01 -10.51 15.60
N PRO A 269 15.89 -10.77 14.62
CA PRO A 269 16.73 -11.97 14.65
C PRO A 269 17.50 -12.07 15.97
N PRO A 270 17.70 -13.29 16.55
CA PRO A 270 18.36 -13.48 17.85
C PRO A 270 19.91 -13.36 17.79
N PHE A 271 20.45 -12.84 16.70
CA PHE A 271 21.87 -12.64 16.43
C PHE A 271 22.05 -11.37 15.59
N PRO A 272 23.25 -10.77 15.56
CA PRO A 272 23.53 -9.60 14.73
C PRO A 272 23.33 -9.91 13.25
N VAL A 273 22.68 -8.99 12.54
CA VAL A 273 22.45 -9.08 11.09
C VAL A 273 22.81 -7.76 10.40
N THR A 274 22.99 -7.81 9.08
CA THR A 274 23.14 -6.62 8.25
C THR A 274 21.78 -5.93 8.02
N ASN A 275 21.78 -4.67 7.57
CA ASN A 275 20.55 -3.92 7.27
C ASN A 275 19.67 -4.64 6.24
N ARG A 276 20.24 -5.15 5.15
CA ARG A 276 19.47 -5.91 4.17
C ARG A 276 18.99 -7.25 4.71
N ALA A 277 19.73 -7.88 5.65
CA ALA A 277 19.28 -9.11 6.27
C ALA A 277 18.15 -8.88 7.27
N LEU A 278 18.14 -7.76 7.99
CA LEU A 278 17.01 -7.38 8.85
C LEU A 278 15.76 -7.13 8.01
N PHE A 279 15.89 -6.39 6.90
CA PHE A 279 14.80 -6.12 5.98
C PHE A 279 14.31 -7.42 5.30
N GLY A 280 15.23 -8.29 4.85
CA GLY A 280 14.89 -9.60 4.30
C GLY A 280 14.13 -10.47 5.29
N HIS A 281 14.57 -10.52 6.55
CA HIS A 281 13.91 -11.28 7.61
C HIS A 281 12.46 -10.80 7.84
N ALA A 282 12.20 -9.51 7.68
CA ALA A 282 10.86 -8.94 7.86
C ALA A 282 9.90 -9.28 6.71
N PHE A 283 10.38 -9.46 5.49
CA PHE A 283 9.52 -9.58 4.30
C PHE A 283 9.61 -10.93 3.57
N ASP A 284 10.64 -11.73 3.78
CA ASP A 284 10.72 -13.05 3.13
C ASP A 284 9.72 -14.04 3.73
N ARG A 285 9.06 -14.83 2.87
CA ARG A 285 7.99 -15.76 3.24
C ARG A 285 8.40 -16.81 4.28
N ASP A 286 9.70 -17.15 4.36
CA ASP A 286 10.20 -18.20 5.25
C ASP A 286 10.57 -17.64 6.64
N THR A 287 10.70 -16.31 6.79
CA THR A 287 11.14 -15.64 8.02
C THR A 287 10.18 -14.56 8.52
N SER A 288 9.32 -14.03 7.65
CA SER A 288 8.39 -12.96 8.03
C SER A 288 7.45 -13.39 9.15
N PRO A 289 7.23 -12.54 10.17
CA PRO A 289 6.27 -12.81 11.22
C PRO A 289 4.86 -13.01 10.67
N GLU A 290 4.13 -14.01 11.20
CA GLU A 290 2.73 -14.27 10.81
C GLU A 290 1.83 -13.04 10.97
N ALA A 291 2.12 -12.17 11.94
CA ALA A 291 1.37 -10.93 12.16
C ALA A 291 1.45 -9.95 10.97
N LEU A 292 2.50 -10.06 10.14
CA LEU A 292 2.66 -9.31 8.89
C LEU A 292 2.16 -10.06 7.65
N GLY A 293 1.39 -11.12 7.79
CA GLY A 293 0.92 -12.00 6.71
C GLY A 293 0.38 -11.37 5.42
N LEU A 294 0.66 -10.08 5.20
CA LEU A 294 0.23 -9.30 4.05
C LEU A 294 1.29 -9.19 2.95
N LEU A 295 2.59 -9.37 3.28
CA LEU A 295 3.68 -9.28 2.31
C LEU A 295 4.70 -10.39 2.58
N HIS A 296 4.51 -11.52 1.94
CA HIS A 296 5.47 -12.61 1.95
C HIS A 296 6.11 -12.73 0.56
N VAL A 297 7.32 -12.23 0.41
CA VAL A 297 8.03 -12.31 -0.86
C VAL A 297 9.03 -13.47 -0.87
N ASN A 298 9.27 -14.04 -2.02
CA ASN A 298 10.35 -14.99 -2.23
C ASN A 298 11.62 -14.20 -2.57
N ALA A 299 12.36 -13.78 -1.54
CA ALA A 299 13.45 -12.79 -1.66
C ALA A 299 14.86 -13.37 -1.50
N GLY A 300 14.98 -14.61 -1.05
CA GLY A 300 16.29 -15.23 -0.81
C GLY A 300 16.37 -15.97 0.51
N ALA A 301 17.46 -15.85 1.21
CA ALA A 301 17.65 -16.52 2.50
C ALA A 301 18.66 -15.78 3.39
N LEU A 302 18.44 -15.87 4.69
CA LEU A 302 19.38 -15.41 5.70
C LEU A 302 20.61 -16.32 5.68
N ALA A 303 21.82 -15.74 5.65
CA ALA A 303 23.07 -16.50 5.69
C ALA A 303 23.15 -17.36 6.97
N ALA A 304 23.60 -18.60 6.82
CA ALA A 304 23.72 -19.54 7.93
C ALA A 304 24.81 -19.14 8.94
N THR A 305 25.81 -18.38 8.49
CA THR A 305 26.97 -17.94 9.29
C THR A 305 27.31 -16.49 8.97
N GLY A 306 28.09 -15.86 9.83
CA GLY A 306 28.54 -14.47 9.72
C GLY A 306 28.33 -13.73 11.04
N ASP A 307 29.03 -12.63 11.22
CA ASP A 307 28.88 -11.73 12.36
C ASP A 307 29.21 -10.29 11.89
N PRO A 308 28.21 -9.50 11.51
CA PRO A 308 26.77 -9.84 11.39
C PRO A 308 26.49 -10.85 10.27
N ARG A 309 25.38 -11.59 10.37
CA ARG A 309 24.88 -12.44 9.27
C ARG A 309 24.26 -11.55 8.19
N ASP A 310 24.55 -11.93 6.95
CA ASP A 310 24.06 -11.21 5.79
C ASP A 310 22.88 -11.92 5.12
N TRP A 311 22.29 -11.29 4.10
CA TRP A 311 21.25 -11.85 3.25
C TRP A 311 21.85 -12.35 1.94
N THR A 312 21.46 -13.56 1.55
CA THR A 312 21.76 -14.07 0.21
C THR A 312 20.55 -13.84 -0.66
N ASP A 313 20.67 -12.88 -1.57
CA ASP A 313 19.65 -12.61 -2.55
C ASP A 313 19.36 -13.82 -3.43
N GLY A 314 18.10 -14.05 -3.72
CA GLY A 314 17.62 -15.17 -4.51
C GLY A 314 16.12 -15.06 -4.76
N GLY A 315 15.52 -16.16 -5.24
CA GLY A 315 14.07 -16.18 -5.45
C GLY A 315 13.60 -15.30 -6.60
N VAL A 316 12.30 -14.98 -6.57
CA VAL A 316 11.62 -14.23 -7.63
C VAL A 316 11.83 -12.72 -7.47
N THR A 317 11.88 -12.25 -6.23
CA THR A 317 12.03 -10.83 -5.92
C THR A 317 13.20 -10.64 -4.95
N PRO A 318 14.44 -10.46 -5.45
CA PRO A 318 15.59 -10.18 -4.60
C PRO A 318 15.35 -9.05 -3.61
N ILE A 319 15.85 -9.18 -2.39
CA ILE A 319 15.57 -8.20 -1.33
C ILE A 319 16.08 -6.80 -1.67
N ALA A 320 17.21 -6.71 -2.40
CA ALA A 320 17.74 -5.45 -2.88
C ALA A 320 16.73 -4.72 -3.81
N ARG A 321 16.06 -5.48 -4.71
CA ARG A 321 15.03 -4.93 -5.60
C ARG A 321 13.77 -4.52 -4.83
N LEU A 322 13.37 -5.33 -3.83
CA LEU A 322 12.24 -4.97 -2.97
C LEU A 322 12.52 -3.68 -2.19
N ALA A 323 13.71 -3.53 -1.64
CA ALA A 323 14.09 -2.34 -0.88
C ALA A 323 14.01 -1.03 -1.70
N GLU A 324 14.10 -1.11 -3.04
CA GLU A 324 13.95 0.05 -3.92
C GLU A 324 12.53 0.62 -3.94
N THR A 325 11.51 -0.15 -3.53
CA THR A 325 10.12 0.29 -3.48
C THR A 325 9.74 0.97 -2.17
N PHE A 326 10.61 0.91 -1.17
CA PHE A 326 10.41 1.52 0.15
C PHE A 326 11.28 2.77 0.33
N GLY A 327 10.79 3.70 1.14
CA GLY A 327 11.48 4.96 1.38
C GLY A 327 11.62 5.84 0.13
N GLN A 328 10.75 5.66 -0.87
CA GLN A 328 10.76 6.44 -2.11
C GLN A 328 9.89 7.67 -2.01
N GLU A 329 10.28 8.68 -2.73
CA GLU A 329 9.41 9.79 -3.12
C GLU A 329 9.27 9.78 -4.64
N PRO A 330 8.11 10.07 -5.16
CA PRO A 330 6.86 10.52 -4.50
C PRO A 330 5.87 9.37 -4.21
N SER A 331 6.27 8.12 -4.29
CA SER A 331 5.40 6.96 -4.10
C SER A 331 6.14 5.88 -3.33
N ASN A 332 5.63 5.48 -2.20
CA ASN A 332 6.18 4.41 -1.38
C ASN A 332 5.31 3.14 -1.42
N ALA A 333 5.82 2.03 -0.89
CA ALA A 333 5.12 0.75 -0.86
C ALA A 333 4.17 0.63 0.33
N THR A 334 4.11 1.61 1.25
CA THR A 334 3.27 1.53 2.43
C THR A 334 2.25 2.66 2.51
N GLU A 335 1.14 2.39 3.19
CA GLU A 335 0.17 3.39 3.63
C GLU A 335 0.21 3.45 5.16
N TRP A 336 0.61 4.58 5.72
CA TRP A 336 0.77 4.72 7.17
C TRP A 336 -0.58 4.82 7.91
N TYR A 337 -1.56 5.42 7.26
CA TYR A 337 -2.85 5.76 7.84
C TYR A 337 -4.00 5.01 7.16
N PHE A 338 -3.99 3.67 7.29
CA PHE A 338 -5.01 2.82 6.68
C PHE A 338 -6.34 2.93 7.44
N PRO A 339 -7.46 3.34 6.77
CA PRO A 339 -8.72 3.60 7.45
C PRO A 339 -9.41 2.32 7.95
N LYS A 340 -9.75 2.24 9.24
CA LYS A 340 -10.56 1.15 9.83
C LYS A 340 -11.92 1.00 9.14
N ARG A 341 -12.54 2.12 8.73
CA ARG A 341 -13.82 2.09 8.04
C ARG A 341 -13.77 1.24 6.77
N LEU A 342 -12.65 1.26 6.06
CA LEU A 342 -12.51 0.46 4.84
C LEU A 342 -12.54 -1.05 5.14
N THR A 343 -11.93 -1.50 6.24
CA THR A 343 -12.02 -2.88 6.71
C THR A 343 -13.46 -3.27 7.09
N ILE A 344 -14.15 -2.40 7.84
CA ILE A 344 -15.55 -2.63 8.23
C ILE A 344 -16.42 -2.80 7.00
N ASP A 345 -16.27 -1.93 6.01
CA ASP A 345 -17.05 -1.97 4.78
C ASP A 345 -16.74 -3.20 3.91
N THR A 346 -15.45 -3.65 3.84
CA THR A 346 -15.09 -4.87 3.10
C THR A 346 -15.65 -6.13 3.75
N ASN A 347 -15.68 -6.21 5.08
CA ASN A 347 -16.37 -7.29 5.78
C ASN A 347 -17.86 -7.31 5.43
N GLY A 348 -18.51 -6.14 5.41
CA GLY A 348 -19.91 -6.01 5.01
C GLY A 348 -20.19 -6.33 3.54
N ALA A 349 -19.20 -6.15 2.68
CA ALA A 349 -19.27 -6.49 1.25
C ALA A 349 -18.96 -7.97 0.95
N ASN A 350 -18.50 -8.75 1.91
CA ASN A 350 -17.93 -10.10 1.72
C ASN A 350 -18.83 -11.07 0.94
N GLN A 351 -20.14 -10.88 0.94
CA GLN A 351 -21.09 -11.71 0.18
C GLN A 351 -21.45 -11.11 -1.19
N MET A 352 -20.86 -10.00 -1.60
CA MET A 352 -21.12 -9.34 -2.88
C MET A 352 -22.62 -9.08 -3.15
N LYS A 353 -23.41 -8.77 -2.13
CA LYS A 353 -24.86 -8.56 -2.27
C LYS A 353 -25.40 -7.50 -1.31
N MET A 354 -26.54 -6.92 -1.65
CA MET A 354 -27.28 -5.98 -0.81
C MET A 354 -28.09 -6.70 0.28
N ASN A 355 -27.42 -7.12 1.35
CA ASN A 355 -28.03 -7.60 2.59
C ASN A 355 -28.25 -6.46 3.60
N ASP A 356 -28.69 -6.78 4.83
CA ASP A 356 -28.96 -5.76 5.85
C ASP A 356 -27.68 -5.06 6.32
N VAL A 357 -26.57 -5.78 6.40
CA VAL A 357 -25.26 -5.20 6.73
C VAL A 357 -24.82 -4.23 5.65
N ALA A 358 -24.84 -4.64 4.37
CA ALA A 358 -24.48 -3.79 3.26
C ALA A 358 -25.33 -2.51 3.18
N ARG A 359 -26.66 -2.64 3.45
CA ARG A 359 -27.56 -1.48 3.51
C ARG A 359 -27.22 -0.56 4.67
N PHE A 360 -26.97 -1.07 5.85
CA PHE A 360 -26.58 -0.29 7.03
C PHE A 360 -25.27 0.47 6.79
N LEU A 361 -24.26 -0.17 6.20
CA LEU A 361 -22.97 0.45 5.88
C LEU A 361 -23.03 1.43 4.69
N GLY A 362 -24.16 1.49 3.97
CA GLY A 362 -24.33 2.36 2.79
C GLY A 362 -23.63 1.86 1.54
N LEU A 363 -23.35 0.56 1.47
CA LEU A 363 -22.75 -0.08 0.28
C LEU A 363 -23.74 -0.09 -0.88
N ARG A 364 -23.25 -0.20 -2.12
CA ARG A 364 -24.06 -0.11 -3.34
C ARG A 364 -23.75 -1.25 -4.31
N LEU A 365 -23.63 -2.49 -3.81
CA LEU A 365 -23.29 -3.70 -4.58
C LEU A 365 -24.54 -4.22 -5.34
N LYS A 366 -25.08 -3.42 -6.28
CA LYS A 366 -26.35 -3.72 -6.95
C LYS A 366 -26.20 -4.49 -8.25
N HIS A 367 -25.00 -4.54 -8.81
CA HIS A 367 -24.78 -5.05 -10.17
C HIS A 367 -23.94 -6.34 -10.19
N THR A 368 -23.79 -7.04 -9.08
CA THR A 368 -22.95 -8.26 -8.96
C THR A 368 -23.25 -9.31 -10.04
N ASN A 369 -24.54 -9.55 -10.31
CA ASN A 369 -24.96 -10.57 -11.29
C ASN A 369 -24.98 -10.05 -12.74
N GLN A 370 -24.52 -8.81 -12.97
CA GLN A 370 -24.57 -8.14 -14.28
C GLN A 370 -23.16 -7.93 -14.83
N ILE A 371 -22.11 -8.23 -14.06
CA ILE A 371 -20.72 -8.05 -14.47
C ILE A 371 -20.48 -8.89 -15.71
N ASP A 372 -20.21 -8.22 -16.83
CA ASP A 372 -20.01 -8.80 -18.16
C ASP A 372 -18.74 -8.21 -18.79
N VAL A 373 -17.62 -8.40 -18.12
CA VAL A 373 -16.27 -8.05 -18.63
C VAL A 373 -15.31 -9.21 -18.33
N PRO A 374 -14.25 -9.39 -19.13
CA PRO A 374 -13.22 -10.38 -18.84
C PRO A 374 -12.64 -10.22 -17.44
N ILE A 375 -12.48 -11.33 -16.72
CA ILE A 375 -11.87 -11.37 -15.40
C ILE A 375 -10.68 -12.32 -15.44
N TYR A 376 -9.52 -11.82 -15.06
CA TYR A 376 -8.35 -12.64 -14.76
C TYR A 376 -8.14 -12.66 -13.24
N ALA A 377 -8.17 -13.84 -12.65
CA ALA A 377 -7.93 -14.03 -11.24
C ALA A 377 -6.69 -14.93 -11.04
N PHE A 378 -5.84 -14.52 -10.15
CA PHE A 378 -4.62 -15.23 -9.77
C PHE A 378 -4.59 -15.36 -8.25
N GLN A 379 -4.30 -16.57 -7.77
CA GLN A 379 -4.13 -16.87 -6.35
C GLN A 379 -2.87 -17.71 -6.16
N THR A 380 -2.04 -17.33 -5.20
CA THR A 380 -0.83 -18.05 -4.80
C THR A 380 -1.11 -19.18 -3.82
#